data_02a79a390696f2c108d7729175274b1b
#
_entry.id   02a79a390696f2c108d7729175274b1b
#
_cell.length_a   1.000
_cell.length_b   1.000
_cell.length_c   1.000
_cell.angle_alpha   90.00
_cell.angle_beta   90.00
_cell.angle_gamma   90.00
#
_symmetry.space_group_name_H-M   'P 1'
#
loop_
_entity.id
_entity.type
_entity.pdbx_description
1 polymer ?
#
loop_
_entity_poly.entity_id
_entity_poly.type
_entity_poly.pdbx_seq_one_letter_code
_entity_poly.pdbx_strand_id
1 'polypeptide(L)'
;MNTSLQPAGLPIAAVERDTGLAKDTLRVWERRYGFPQPDRDANGERVYPLVQVDKLRLLRRLIDQGLRPAKIIPLELQALTALLDEIGKPRDEGDPERSAQFAAILKFVRLHLHEDLRRSLQQLLMKLGLQRFVCEVVAPLNQLVGDAWLRGELEVPEEHLYTEQIQNILRASIGAHPSPRSGRPVVMLTTFPEEQHALGLLMVEAAITPEGACCVSLGTQTPLEDIRNAASDGRFDIVALSFSSAYPTRQAIEGLRRLRAGLPEQVSLWAGGSAVHGAARKLPGITVFESIDTLPAALAAWRTGAGLNQP
;
A
#
# COMPACT_ATOMS: atom_id res chain seq x y z
N MET A 1 -5.33 -25.60 -45.44
CA MET A 1 -4.66 -24.55 -44.66
C MET A 1 -5.22 -24.64 -43.26
N ASN A 2 -4.53 -25.34 -42.35
CA ASN A 2 -4.93 -25.43 -40.93
C ASN A 2 -4.36 -24.25 -40.20
N THR A 3 -5.18 -23.24 -39.95
CA THR A 3 -4.84 -22.16 -39.03
C THR A 3 -4.98 -22.73 -37.61
N SER A 4 -3.89 -23.24 -37.06
CA SER A 4 -3.81 -23.57 -35.64
C SER A 4 -4.01 -22.29 -34.85
N LEU A 5 -5.18 -22.14 -34.23
CA LEU A 5 -5.43 -21.12 -33.19
C LEU A 5 -4.36 -21.32 -32.11
N GLN A 6 -3.41 -20.38 -32.04
CA GLN A 6 -2.49 -20.33 -30.91
C GLN A 6 -3.34 -20.19 -29.65
N PRO A 7 -3.08 -20.97 -28.58
CA PRO A 7 -3.82 -20.83 -27.35
C PRO A 7 -3.62 -19.40 -26.84
N ALA A 8 -4.74 -18.70 -26.57
CA ALA A 8 -4.73 -17.36 -25.99
C ALA A 8 -4.16 -17.45 -24.57
N GLY A 9 -2.88 -17.09 -24.42
CA GLY A 9 -2.17 -17.15 -23.13
C GLY A 9 -1.02 -16.16 -23.06
N LEU A 10 -0.49 -15.95 -21.87
CA LEU A 10 0.61 -15.01 -21.60
C LEU A 10 1.94 -15.76 -21.38
N PRO A 11 3.07 -15.25 -21.91
CA PRO A 11 4.39 -15.76 -21.57
C PRO A 11 4.73 -15.44 -20.12
N ILE A 12 5.63 -16.23 -19.49
CA ILE A 12 5.97 -16.12 -18.06
C ILE A 12 6.39 -14.70 -17.62
N ALA A 13 7.07 -13.95 -18.48
CA ALA A 13 7.47 -12.57 -18.19
C ALA A 13 6.28 -11.60 -18.15
N ALA A 14 5.24 -11.86 -18.95
CA ALA A 14 4.00 -11.09 -18.91
C ALA A 14 3.17 -11.43 -17.66
N VAL A 15 3.09 -12.73 -17.31
CA VAL A 15 2.42 -13.19 -16.08
C VAL A 15 3.08 -12.59 -14.82
N GLU A 16 4.41 -12.56 -14.76
CA GLU A 16 5.14 -11.93 -13.65
C GLU A 16 4.80 -10.44 -13.50
N ARG A 17 4.77 -9.69 -14.62
CA ARG A 17 4.41 -8.27 -14.60
C ARG A 17 2.94 -8.03 -14.22
N ASP A 18 2.07 -8.89 -14.71
CA ASP A 18 0.63 -8.79 -14.53
C ASP A 18 0.18 -9.18 -13.12
N THR A 19 0.77 -10.24 -12.56
CA THR A 19 0.37 -10.80 -11.26
C THR A 19 1.25 -10.38 -10.09
N GLY A 20 2.44 -9.82 -10.36
CA GLY A 20 3.44 -9.57 -9.33
C GLY A 20 4.07 -10.82 -8.71
N LEU A 21 3.81 -12.01 -9.27
CA LEU A 21 4.40 -13.28 -8.84
C LEU A 21 5.69 -13.53 -9.60
N ALA A 22 6.81 -13.62 -8.90
CA ALA A 22 8.11 -13.87 -9.53
C ALA A 22 8.12 -15.19 -10.32
N LYS A 23 8.84 -15.23 -11.44
CA LYS A 23 8.98 -16.42 -12.29
C LYS A 23 9.36 -17.68 -11.51
N ASP A 24 10.25 -17.52 -10.53
CA ASP A 24 10.70 -18.65 -9.71
C ASP A 24 9.60 -19.14 -8.76
N THR A 25 8.76 -18.24 -8.25
CA THR A 25 7.57 -18.60 -7.48
C THR A 25 6.61 -19.42 -8.32
N LEU A 26 6.32 -19.01 -9.56
CA LEU A 26 5.46 -19.74 -10.49
C LEU A 26 6.01 -21.15 -10.78
N ARG A 27 7.32 -21.29 -11.02
CA ARG A 27 7.99 -22.58 -11.25
C ARG A 27 7.96 -23.48 -10.02
N VAL A 28 8.13 -22.89 -8.81
CA VAL A 28 8.04 -23.64 -7.54
C VAL A 28 6.63 -24.14 -7.32
N TRP A 29 5.61 -23.32 -7.61
CA TRP A 29 4.21 -23.72 -7.46
C TRP A 29 3.80 -24.81 -8.47
N GLU A 30 4.19 -24.67 -9.74
CA GLU A 30 4.02 -25.70 -10.77
C GLU A 30 4.52 -27.06 -10.25
N ARG A 31 5.74 -27.10 -9.71
CA ARG A 31 6.36 -28.33 -9.20
C ARG A 31 5.75 -28.84 -7.89
N ARG A 32 5.42 -27.93 -6.96
CA ARG A 32 5.02 -28.28 -5.59
C ARG A 32 3.53 -28.56 -5.46
N TYR A 33 2.72 -27.81 -6.17
CA TYR A 33 1.26 -27.84 -6.06
C TYR A 33 0.58 -28.29 -7.34
N GLY A 34 1.31 -28.55 -8.43
CA GLY A 34 0.75 -28.87 -9.73
C GLY A 34 0.00 -27.72 -10.39
N PHE A 35 0.19 -26.49 -9.91
CA PHE A 35 -0.42 -25.29 -10.45
C PHE A 35 0.58 -24.12 -10.35
N PRO A 36 0.64 -23.24 -11.39
CA PRO A 36 -0.06 -23.29 -12.67
C PRO A 36 0.42 -24.43 -13.58
N GLN A 37 -0.35 -24.74 -14.63
CA GLN A 37 -0.02 -25.72 -15.67
C GLN A 37 0.06 -25.01 -17.03
N PRO A 38 1.21 -24.37 -17.33
CA PRO A 38 1.37 -23.66 -18.60
C PRO A 38 1.43 -24.64 -19.78
N ASP A 39 0.87 -24.23 -20.89
CA ASP A 39 1.14 -24.83 -22.18
C ASP A 39 2.55 -24.51 -22.67
N ARG A 40 2.98 -25.13 -23.77
CA ARG A 40 4.24 -24.75 -24.43
C ARG A 40 3.95 -24.28 -25.85
N ASP A 41 4.61 -23.17 -26.21
CA ASP A 41 4.55 -22.68 -27.59
C ASP A 41 5.46 -23.50 -28.52
N ALA A 42 5.51 -23.09 -29.79
CA ALA A 42 6.33 -23.73 -30.82
C ALA A 42 7.86 -23.70 -30.51
N ASN A 43 8.29 -22.82 -29.64
CA ASN A 43 9.70 -22.68 -29.19
C ASN A 43 9.96 -23.43 -27.88
N GLY A 44 8.96 -24.09 -27.32
CA GLY A 44 9.03 -24.79 -26.03
C GLY A 44 8.90 -23.87 -24.81
N GLU A 45 8.63 -22.56 -24.99
CA GLU A 45 8.44 -21.60 -23.93
C GLU A 45 7.07 -21.77 -23.25
N ARG A 46 7.01 -21.41 -21.95
CA ARG A 46 5.78 -21.48 -21.15
C ARG A 46 4.78 -20.41 -21.58
N VAL A 47 3.56 -20.84 -21.87
CA VAL A 47 2.41 -19.96 -22.15
C VAL A 47 1.29 -20.32 -21.17
N TYR A 48 0.87 -19.36 -20.40
CA TYR A 48 -0.13 -19.51 -19.35
C TYR A 48 -1.51 -19.15 -19.89
N PRO A 49 -2.47 -20.10 -19.93
CA PRO A 49 -3.85 -19.80 -20.30
C PRO A 49 -4.45 -18.69 -19.46
N LEU A 50 -5.23 -17.80 -20.07
CA LEU A 50 -5.79 -16.62 -19.37
C LEU A 50 -6.57 -16.98 -18.10
N VAL A 51 -7.34 -18.08 -18.12
CA VAL A 51 -8.06 -18.57 -16.93
C VAL A 51 -7.11 -18.88 -15.77
N GLN A 52 -5.91 -19.41 -16.06
CA GLN A 52 -4.91 -19.64 -15.02
C GLN A 52 -4.26 -18.34 -14.54
N VAL A 53 -4.10 -17.36 -15.42
CA VAL A 53 -3.61 -16.02 -15.05
C VAL A 53 -4.61 -15.35 -14.11
N ASP A 54 -5.90 -15.44 -14.38
CA ASP A 54 -6.95 -14.92 -13.49
C ASP A 54 -6.90 -15.59 -12.10
N LYS A 55 -6.73 -16.92 -12.06
CA LYS A 55 -6.53 -17.63 -10.80
C LYS A 55 -5.24 -17.18 -10.07
N LEU A 56 -4.14 -16.94 -10.79
CA LEU A 56 -2.89 -16.44 -10.23
C LEU A 56 -3.06 -15.03 -9.64
N ARG A 57 -3.83 -14.16 -10.29
CA ARG A 57 -4.21 -12.84 -9.77
C ARG A 57 -4.94 -12.98 -8.42
N LEU A 58 -5.96 -13.84 -8.34
CA LEU A 58 -6.70 -14.09 -7.10
C LEU A 58 -5.80 -14.67 -6.00
N LEU A 59 -4.94 -15.63 -6.33
CA LEU A 59 -3.99 -16.21 -5.38
C LEU A 59 -3.02 -15.18 -4.82
N ARG A 60 -2.46 -14.31 -5.68
CA ARG A 60 -1.60 -13.21 -5.24
C ARG A 60 -2.32 -12.34 -4.21
N ARG A 61 -3.54 -11.96 -4.52
CA ARG A 61 -4.43 -11.13 -3.69
C ARG A 61 -4.65 -11.71 -2.30
N LEU A 62 -5.02 -12.99 -2.26
CA LEU A 62 -5.24 -13.69 -0.99
C LEU A 62 -3.95 -13.84 -0.17
N ILE A 63 -2.80 -13.97 -0.84
CA ILE A 63 -1.49 -14.00 -0.18
C ILE A 63 -1.16 -12.64 0.44
N ASP A 64 -1.48 -11.56 -0.26
CA ASP A 64 -1.28 -10.19 0.24
C ASP A 64 -2.16 -9.91 1.46
N GLN A 65 -3.31 -10.59 1.59
CA GLN A 65 -4.15 -10.61 2.79
C GLN A 65 -3.65 -11.58 3.88
N GLY A 66 -2.45 -12.14 3.70
CA GLY A 66 -1.81 -13.01 4.70
C GLY A 66 -2.19 -14.49 4.63
N LEU A 67 -2.96 -14.94 3.61
CA LEU A 67 -3.29 -16.34 3.46
C LEU A 67 -2.08 -17.13 2.93
N ARG A 68 -1.92 -18.35 3.43
CA ARG A 68 -0.79 -19.21 3.03
C ARG A 68 -1.06 -19.86 1.67
N PRO A 69 -0.12 -19.81 0.72
CA PRO A 69 -0.27 -20.43 -0.62
C PRO A 69 -0.75 -21.88 -0.57
N ALA A 70 -0.22 -22.69 0.34
CA ALA A 70 -0.60 -24.10 0.49
C ALA A 70 -2.10 -24.32 0.79
N LYS A 71 -2.79 -23.35 1.37
CA LYS A 71 -4.22 -23.44 1.71
C LYS A 71 -5.12 -23.00 0.56
N ILE A 72 -4.64 -22.08 -0.30
CA ILE A 72 -5.49 -21.42 -1.30
C ILE A 72 -5.23 -21.94 -2.73
N ILE A 73 -4.02 -22.36 -3.06
CA ILE A 73 -3.70 -22.87 -4.43
C ILE A 73 -4.58 -24.03 -4.85
N PRO A 74 -4.94 -25.01 -3.95
CA PRO A 74 -5.82 -26.12 -4.33
C PRO A 74 -7.28 -25.73 -4.56
N LEU A 75 -7.70 -24.54 -4.16
CA LEU A 75 -9.09 -24.10 -4.25
C LEU A 75 -9.47 -23.72 -5.69
N GLU A 76 -10.73 -23.96 -6.05
CA GLU A 76 -11.29 -23.52 -7.30
C GLU A 76 -11.54 -22.00 -7.34
N LEU A 77 -11.64 -21.43 -8.53
CA LEU A 77 -11.79 -20.00 -8.76
C LEU A 77 -12.94 -19.39 -7.95
N GLN A 78 -14.09 -20.07 -7.93
CA GLN A 78 -15.28 -19.62 -7.18
C GLN A 78 -15.04 -19.57 -5.66
N ALA A 79 -14.33 -20.54 -5.11
CA ALA A 79 -13.99 -20.55 -3.68
C ALA A 79 -12.99 -19.46 -3.31
N LEU A 80 -12.04 -19.14 -4.21
CA LEU A 80 -11.09 -18.05 -4.04
C LEU A 80 -11.81 -16.70 -4.09
N THR A 81 -12.77 -16.52 -5.00
CA THR A 81 -13.58 -15.31 -5.09
C THR A 81 -14.43 -15.13 -3.82
N ALA A 82 -15.10 -16.20 -3.36
CA ALA A 82 -15.88 -16.15 -2.12
C ALA A 82 -15.04 -15.80 -0.88
N LEU A 83 -13.80 -16.31 -0.79
CA LEU A 83 -12.86 -15.91 0.27
C LEU A 83 -12.48 -14.43 0.21
N LEU A 84 -12.28 -13.88 -1.00
CA LEU A 84 -12.03 -12.46 -1.18
C LEU A 84 -13.25 -11.62 -0.79
N ASP A 85 -14.46 -12.05 -1.16
CA ASP A 85 -15.70 -11.38 -0.80
C ASP A 85 -15.94 -11.38 0.72
N GLU A 86 -15.54 -12.45 1.42
CA GLU A 86 -15.61 -12.50 2.88
C GLU A 86 -14.60 -11.55 3.54
N ILE A 87 -13.38 -11.48 3.01
CA ILE A 87 -12.32 -10.59 3.53
C ILE A 87 -12.63 -9.14 3.18
N GLY A 88 -13.17 -8.88 1.99
CA GLY A 88 -13.49 -7.55 1.45
C GLY A 88 -14.85 -7.00 1.88
N LYS A 89 -15.59 -7.68 2.78
CA LYS A 89 -16.80 -7.08 3.34
C LYS A 89 -16.44 -5.81 4.10
N PRO A 90 -17.01 -4.65 3.73
CA PRO A 90 -16.76 -3.42 4.47
C PRO A 90 -17.16 -3.65 5.94
N ARG A 91 -16.22 -3.44 6.86
CA ARG A 91 -16.51 -3.41 8.29
C ARG A 91 -17.25 -2.14 8.73
N ASP A 92 -17.73 -1.37 7.77
CA ASP A 92 -18.37 -0.07 8.00
C ASP A 92 -19.89 -0.22 7.96
N GLU A 93 -20.46 -0.68 9.08
CA GLU A 93 -21.92 -0.65 9.34
C GLU A 93 -22.42 0.75 9.76
N GLY A 94 -21.61 1.83 9.52
CA GLY A 94 -21.76 3.06 10.30
C GLY A 94 -22.53 4.21 9.64
N ASP A 95 -22.46 4.45 8.34
CA ASP A 95 -23.07 5.63 7.73
C ASP A 95 -23.50 5.38 6.27
N PRO A 96 -24.83 5.28 6.01
CA PRO A 96 -25.37 5.08 4.67
C PRO A 96 -25.00 6.20 3.68
N GLU A 97 -24.89 7.45 4.16
CA GLU A 97 -24.52 8.60 3.33
C GLU A 97 -23.07 8.48 2.86
N ARG A 98 -22.16 8.09 3.76
CA ARG A 98 -20.75 7.85 3.47
C ARG A 98 -20.55 6.69 2.50
N SER A 99 -21.29 5.61 2.70
CA SER A 99 -21.24 4.44 1.80
C SER A 99 -21.72 4.81 0.39
N ALA A 100 -22.80 5.59 0.26
CA ALA A 100 -23.29 6.08 -1.02
C ALA A 100 -22.28 7.02 -1.72
N GLN A 101 -21.61 7.86 -0.94
CA GLN A 101 -20.58 8.78 -1.43
C GLN A 101 -19.35 8.03 -1.98
N PHE A 102 -18.88 6.99 -1.27
CA PHE A 102 -17.77 6.17 -1.72
C PHE A 102 -18.13 5.34 -2.96
N ALA A 103 -19.35 4.82 -3.03
CA ALA A 103 -19.85 4.15 -4.23
C ALA A 103 -19.91 5.09 -5.44
N ALA A 104 -20.29 6.36 -5.24
CA ALA A 104 -20.26 7.37 -6.30
C ALA A 104 -18.84 7.67 -6.79
N ILE A 105 -17.86 7.76 -5.87
CA ILE A 105 -16.44 7.96 -6.21
C ILE A 105 -15.92 6.78 -7.02
N LEU A 106 -16.17 5.54 -6.61
CA LEU A 106 -15.79 4.34 -7.37
C LEU A 106 -16.42 4.32 -8.77
N LYS A 107 -17.68 4.78 -8.89
CA LYS A 107 -18.35 4.93 -10.18
C LYS A 107 -17.65 5.95 -11.08
N PHE A 108 -17.20 7.09 -10.53
CA PHE A 108 -16.44 8.07 -11.31
C PHE A 108 -15.11 7.50 -11.81
N VAL A 109 -14.42 6.71 -10.99
CA VAL A 109 -13.18 6.02 -11.37
C VAL A 109 -13.46 5.05 -12.53
N ARG A 110 -14.45 4.16 -12.42
CA ARG A 110 -14.84 3.16 -13.45
C ARG A 110 -15.27 3.79 -14.78
N LEU A 111 -15.91 4.95 -14.73
CA LEU A 111 -16.40 5.64 -15.92
C LEU A 111 -15.41 6.69 -16.46
N HIS A 112 -14.19 6.73 -15.93
CA HIS A 112 -13.13 7.69 -16.29
C HIS A 112 -13.59 9.17 -16.18
N LEU A 113 -14.54 9.46 -15.27
CA LEU A 113 -15.08 10.81 -15.04
C LEU A 113 -14.13 11.60 -14.12
N HIS A 114 -12.94 11.91 -14.62
CA HIS A 114 -11.85 12.51 -13.85
C HIS A 114 -12.19 13.86 -13.22
N GLU A 115 -12.97 14.69 -13.90
CA GLU A 115 -13.40 16.00 -13.36
C GLU A 115 -14.40 15.86 -12.21
N ASP A 116 -15.35 14.91 -12.31
CA ASP A 116 -16.33 14.66 -11.25
C ASP A 116 -15.66 14.00 -10.05
N LEU A 117 -14.71 13.09 -10.28
CA LEU A 117 -13.85 12.50 -9.25
C LEU A 117 -13.10 13.61 -8.50
N ARG A 118 -12.37 14.45 -9.22
CA ARG A 118 -11.59 15.56 -8.65
C ARG A 118 -12.47 16.50 -7.84
N ARG A 119 -13.60 16.94 -8.41
CA ARG A 119 -14.55 17.84 -7.75
C ARG A 119 -15.10 17.25 -6.45
N SER A 120 -15.51 15.97 -6.49
CA SER A 120 -16.04 15.27 -5.32
C SER A 120 -15.00 15.17 -4.20
N LEU A 121 -13.76 14.79 -4.53
CA LEU A 121 -12.67 14.70 -3.57
C LEU A 121 -12.31 16.08 -2.98
N GLN A 122 -12.28 17.13 -3.79
CA GLN A 122 -12.03 18.50 -3.32
C GLN A 122 -13.13 19.02 -2.40
N GLN A 123 -14.41 18.72 -2.69
CA GLN A 123 -15.53 19.08 -1.82
C GLN A 123 -15.41 18.40 -0.44
N LEU A 124 -15.01 17.13 -0.42
CA LEU A 124 -14.76 16.41 0.82
C LEU A 124 -13.60 17.00 1.61
N LEU A 125 -12.49 17.33 0.93
CA LEU A 125 -11.36 18.00 1.55
C LEU A 125 -11.76 19.35 2.17
N MET A 126 -12.54 20.16 1.45
CA MET A 126 -13.03 21.46 1.97
C MET A 126 -13.95 21.28 3.18
N LYS A 127 -14.79 20.24 3.17
CA LYS A 127 -15.74 19.96 4.27
C LYS A 127 -15.02 19.48 5.53
N LEU A 128 -13.99 18.64 5.40
CA LEU A 128 -13.38 17.92 6.52
C LEU A 128 -12.06 18.54 6.99
N GLY A 129 -11.37 19.28 6.14
CA GLY A 129 -9.97 19.64 6.33
C GLY A 129 -9.02 18.49 6.05
N LEU A 130 -7.72 18.81 5.89
CA LEU A 130 -6.73 17.88 5.34
C LEU A 130 -6.59 16.59 6.16
N GLN A 131 -6.42 16.71 7.48
CA GLN A 131 -6.21 15.56 8.37
C GLN A 131 -7.39 14.59 8.36
N ARG A 132 -8.61 15.10 8.58
CA ARG A 132 -9.81 14.26 8.55
C ARG A 132 -10.08 13.70 7.17
N PHE A 133 -9.81 14.46 6.12
CA PHE A 133 -9.92 13.96 4.75
C PHE A 133 -9.03 12.73 4.52
N VAL A 134 -7.78 12.75 5.00
CA VAL A 134 -6.90 11.58 4.90
C VAL A 134 -7.43 10.39 5.69
N CYS A 135 -7.81 10.61 6.96
CA CYS A 135 -8.22 9.51 7.84
C CYS A 135 -9.60 8.95 7.48
N GLU A 136 -10.56 9.84 7.17
CA GLU A 136 -11.96 9.44 7.00
C GLU A 136 -12.36 9.17 5.55
N VAL A 137 -11.56 9.64 4.58
CA VAL A 137 -11.88 9.50 3.14
C VAL A 137 -10.78 8.73 2.42
N VAL A 138 -9.54 9.23 2.42
CA VAL A 138 -8.48 8.64 1.59
C VAL A 138 -8.12 7.23 2.06
N ALA A 139 -7.94 7.02 3.37
CA ALA A 139 -7.56 5.71 3.90
C ALA A 139 -8.61 4.63 3.61
N PRO A 140 -9.92 4.82 3.90
CA PRO A 140 -10.93 3.82 3.53
C PRO A 140 -11.15 3.70 2.02
N LEU A 141 -11.07 4.79 1.24
CA LEU A 141 -11.17 4.70 -0.22
C LEU A 141 -10.02 3.91 -0.84
N ASN A 142 -8.79 4.05 -0.32
CA ASN A 142 -7.65 3.25 -0.79
C ASN A 142 -7.90 1.74 -0.59
N GLN A 143 -8.53 1.36 0.52
CA GLN A 143 -8.92 -0.03 0.74
C GLN A 143 -9.99 -0.47 -0.27
N LEU A 144 -11.04 0.33 -0.44
CA LEU A 144 -12.13 0.03 -1.37
C LEU A 144 -11.66 -0.05 -2.83
N VAL A 145 -10.80 0.87 -3.27
CA VAL A 145 -10.18 0.86 -4.61
C VAL A 145 -9.27 -0.36 -4.76
N GLY A 146 -8.44 -0.65 -3.77
CA GLY A 146 -7.62 -1.85 -3.73
C GLY A 146 -8.48 -3.12 -3.84
N ASP A 147 -9.54 -3.24 -3.05
CA ASP A 147 -10.46 -4.37 -3.08
C ASP A 147 -11.20 -4.48 -4.43
N ALA A 148 -11.67 -3.37 -4.99
CA ALA A 148 -12.32 -3.34 -6.29
C ALA A 148 -11.36 -3.74 -7.43
N TRP A 149 -10.13 -3.23 -7.43
CA TRP A 149 -9.07 -3.68 -8.31
C TRP A 149 -8.78 -5.17 -8.11
N LEU A 150 -8.78 -5.60 -6.87
CA LEU A 150 -8.59 -6.99 -6.48
C LEU A 150 -9.73 -7.91 -6.99
N ARG A 151 -10.95 -7.48 -7.06
CA ARG A 151 -12.09 -8.24 -7.63
C ARG A 151 -12.17 -8.16 -9.16
N GLY A 152 -11.24 -7.41 -9.80
CA GLY A 152 -11.30 -7.16 -11.24
C GLY A 152 -12.44 -6.23 -11.65
N GLU A 153 -12.98 -5.46 -10.69
CA GLU A 153 -13.97 -4.43 -10.93
C GLU A 153 -13.35 -3.11 -11.40
N LEU A 154 -12.06 -2.95 -11.16
CA LEU A 154 -11.20 -1.87 -11.67
C LEU A 154 -10.01 -2.47 -12.40
N GLU A 155 -9.62 -1.86 -13.49
CA GLU A 155 -8.41 -2.16 -14.23
C GLU A 155 -7.24 -1.27 -13.76
N VAL A 156 -6.02 -1.54 -14.25
CA VAL A 156 -4.82 -0.77 -13.89
C VAL A 156 -4.96 0.72 -14.20
N PRO A 157 -5.49 1.16 -15.38
CA PRO A 157 -5.65 2.58 -15.67
C PRO A 157 -6.58 3.32 -14.70
N GLU A 158 -7.62 2.66 -14.20
CA GLU A 158 -8.57 3.23 -13.26
C GLU A 158 -7.98 3.40 -11.87
N GLU A 159 -7.26 2.41 -11.39
CA GLU A 159 -6.50 2.49 -10.13
C GLU A 159 -5.45 3.61 -10.20
N HIS A 160 -4.71 3.71 -11.31
CA HIS A 160 -3.75 4.78 -11.52
C HIS A 160 -4.41 6.16 -11.57
N LEU A 161 -5.55 6.29 -12.26
CA LEU A 161 -6.32 7.54 -12.29
C LEU A 161 -6.69 8.00 -10.87
N TYR A 162 -7.22 7.08 -10.05
CA TYR A 162 -7.56 7.36 -8.67
C TYR A 162 -6.33 7.79 -7.86
N THR A 163 -5.27 7.02 -7.92
CA THR A 163 -4.04 7.26 -7.16
C THR A 163 -3.41 8.60 -7.52
N GLU A 164 -3.33 8.96 -8.81
CA GLU A 164 -2.84 10.26 -9.27
C GLU A 164 -3.71 11.42 -8.78
N GLN A 165 -5.05 11.28 -8.83
CA GLN A 165 -5.93 12.35 -8.33
C GLN A 165 -5.74 12.59 -6.83
N ILE A 166 -5.65 11.53 -6.04
CA ILE A 166 -5.39 11.65 -4.59
C ILE A 166 -4.01 12.28 -4.34
N GLN A 167 -2.95 11.82 -5.00
CA GLN A 167 -1.61 12.38 -4.83
C GLN A 167 -1.56 13.87 -5.16
N ASN A 168 -2.19 14.29 -6.25
CA ASN A 168 -2.23 15.70 -6.67
C ASN A 168 -2.97 16.58 -5.64
N ILE A 169 -4.11 16.10 -5.13
CA ILE A 169 -4.88 16.81 -4.11
C ILE A 169 -4.08 16.93 -2.81
N LEU A 170 -3.46 15.84 -2.35
CA LEU A 170 -2.66 15.85 -1.12
C LEU A 170 -1.44 16.76 -1.26
N ARG A 171 -0.67 16.67 -2.36
CA ARG A 171 0.50 17.54 -2.59
C ARG A 171 0.13 19.02 -2.58
N ALA A 172 -0.94 19.38 -3.30
CA ALA A 172 -1.43 20.75 -3.34
C ALA A 172 -1.86 21.25 -1.94
N SER A 173 -2.54 20.39 -1.18
CA SER A 173 -3.03 20.74 0.15
C SER A 173 -1.92 20.84 1.18
N ILE A 174 -0.94 19.93 1.15
CA ILE A 174 0.25 20.00 2.02
C ILE A 174 1.02 21.29 1.71
N GLY A 175 1.27 21.60 0.43
CA GLY A 175 2.00 22.80 0.02
C GLY A 175 1.29 24.12 0.37
N ALA A 176 -0.02 24.10 0.60
CA ALA A 176 -0.78 25.26 1.06
C ALA A 176 -0.69 25.49 2.57
N HIS A 177 -0.22 24.50 3.34
CA HIS A 177 0.00 24.69 4.79
C HIS A 177 1.31 25.40 5.06
N PRO A 178 1.31 26.43 5.93
CA PRO A 178 2.53 27.10 6.28
C PRO A 178 3.45 26.10 7.02
N SER A 179 4.62 25.85 6.45
CA SER A 179 5.65 25.07 7.14
C SER A 179 6.13 25.84 8.37
N PRO A 180 6.01 25.31 9.57
CA PRO A 180 6.53 25.97 10.75
C PRO A 180 8.06 26.06 10.64
N ARG A 181 8.62 27.29 10.62
CA ARG A 181 10.08 27.52 10.50
C ARG A 181 10.90 26.86 11.61
N SER A 182 10.27 26.47 12.71
CA SER A 182 10.86 25.82 13.88
C SER A 182 9.97 24.70 14.42
N GLY A 183 9.12 24.11 13.57
CA GLY A 183 8.21 23.04 14.00
C GLY A 183 8.98 21.77 14.39
N ARG A 184 8.64 21.22 15.54
CA ARG A 184 9.12 19.89 15.96
C ARG A 184 7.95 18.94 16.17
N PRO A 185 8.13 17.66 15.86
CA PRO A 185 9.35 17.04 15.34
C PRO A 185 9.63 17.39 13.88
N VAL A 186 10.91 17.24 13.49
CA VAL A 186 11.32 17.15 12.08
C VAL A 186 11.26 15.67 11.69
N VAL A 187 10.38 15.35 10.74
CA VAL A 187 10.07 13.98 10.35
C VAL A 187 10.61 13.69 8.95
N MET A 188 11.52 12.74 8.84
CA MET A 188 11.94 12.17 7.55
C MET A 188 10.91 11.17 7.07
N LEU A 189 10.43 11.33 5.83
CA LEU A 189 9.50 10.42 5.18
C LEU A 189 10.17 9.73 4.00
N THR A 190 10.18 8.40 3.99
CA THR A 190 10.77 7.62 2.91
C THR A 190 10.26 6.17 2.88
N THR A 191 10.69 5.40 1.87
CA THR A 191 10.49 3.95 1.79
C THR A 191 11.83 3.23 1.61
N PHE A 192 11.86 1.93 1.87
CA PHE A 192 13.02 1.10 1.56
C PHE A 192 13.20 0.88 0.05
N PRO A 193 14.38 0.42 -0.40
CA PRO A 193 14.57 -0.04 -1.77
C PRO A 193 13.48 -1.03 -2.19
N GLU A 194 13.09 -0.97 -3.45
CA GLU A 194 12.01 -1.78 -4.07
C GLU A 194 10.57 -1.40 -3.65
N GLU A 195 10.38 -0.53 -2.65
CA GLU A 195 9.05 0.01 -2.32
C GLU A 195 8.82 1.33 -3.08
N GLN A 196 7.98 1.25 -4.11
CA GLN A 196 7.72 2.37 -5.03
C GLN A 196 6.48 3.20 -4.67
N HIS A 197 5.66 2.74 -3.72
CA HIS A 197 4.38 3.36 -3.41
C HIS A 197 4.55 4.59 -2.52
N ALA A 198 4.36 5.76 -3.09
CA ALA A 198 4.53 7.05 -2.40
C ALA A 198 3.28 7.50 -1.64
N LEU A 199 2.08 6.96 -1.93
CA LEU A 199 0.82 7.45 -1.40
C LEU A 199 0.77 7.38 0.13
N GLY A 200 1.28 6.31 0.73
CA GLY A 200 1.36 6.18 2.18
C GLY A 200 2.18 7.29 2.84
N LEU A 201 3.30 7.70 2.22
CA LEU A 201 4.12 8.81 2.71
C LEU A 201 3.35 10.14 2.66
N LEU A 202 2.66 10.42 1.56
CA LEU A 202 1.82 11.63 1.42
C LEU A 202 0.67 11.64 2.43
N MET A 203 0.08 10.49 2.71
CA MET A 203 -0.95 10.40 3.74
C MET A 203 -0.41 10.71 5.13
N VAL A 204 0.77 10.18 5.49
CA VAL A 204 1.43 10.51 6.76
C VAL A 204 1.72 12.00 6.84
N GLU A 205 2.33 12.57 5.80
CA GLU A 205 2.63 14.01 5.72
C GLU A 205 1.37 14.86 5.90
N ALA A 206 0.30 14.53 5.17
CA ALA A 206 -0.98 15.23 5.25
C ALA A 206 -1.68 15.10 6.62
N ALA A 207 -1.46 13.99 7.34
CA ALA A 207 -2.04 13.76 8.66
C ALA A 207 -1.33 14.56 9.77
N ILE A 208 0.00 14.78 9.68
CA ILE A 208 0.78 15.38 10.75
C ILE A 208 1.22 16.83 10.48
N THR A 209 1.19 17.28 9.21
CA THR A 209 1.51 18.68 8.87
C THR A 209 0.56 19.68 9.53
N PRO A 210 -0.78 19.47 9.55
CA PRO A 210 -1.69 20.37 10.28
C PRO A 210 -1.42 20.44 11.78
N GLU A 211 -0.82 19.41 12.35
CA GLU A 211 -0.39 19.34 13.74
C GLU A 211 0.96 20.07 13.99
N GLY A 212 1.54 20.70 12.97
CA GLY A 212 2.76 21.47 13.10
C GLY A 212 4.05 20.63 13.10
N ALA A 213 4.04 19.41 12.58
CA ALA A 213 5.26 18.68 12.28
C ALA A 213 5.94 19.23 11.03
N CYS A 214 7.28 19.26 11.03
CA CYS A 214 8.08 19.62 9.86
C CYS A 214 8.44 18.35 9.10
N CYS A 215 7.76 18.08 7.98
CA CYS A 215 8.00 16.89 7.18
C CYS A 215 9.03 17.16 6.08
N VAL A 216 9.98 16.23 5.92
CA VAL A 216 10.97 16.22 4.84
C VAL A 216 10.87 14.89 4.11
N SER A 217 10.27 14.90 2.93
CA SER A 217 10.15 13.71 2.12
C SER A 217 11.41 13.50 1.27
N LEU A 218 12.05 12.35 1.43
CA LEU A 218 13.14 11.88 0.56
C LEU A 218 12.60 11.10 -0.66
N GLY A 219 11.27 10.92 -0.73
CA GLY A 219 10.65 10.09 -1.75
C GLY A 219 10.75 8.61 -1.44
N THR A 220 10.66 7.79 -2.49
CA THR A 220 10.67 6.33 -2.39
C THR A 220 12.05 5.73 -2.65
N GLN A 221 12.25 4.47 -2.25
CA GLN A 221 13.41 3.64 -2.59
C GLN A 221 14.76 4.18 -2.08
N THR A 222 14.80 4.73 -0.88
CA THR A 222 16.04 5.20 -0.27
C THR A 222 16.83 4.03 0.35
N PRO A 223 18.13 3.87 0.04
CA PRO A 223 18.97 2.86 0.67
C PRO A 223 19.03 3.02 2.20
N LEU A 224 19.09 1.89 2.93
CA LEU A 224 19.10 1.90 4.40
C LEU A 224 20.27 2.72 4.97
N GLU A 225 21.42 2.65 4.33
CA GLU A 225 22.62 3.39 4.73
C GLU A 225 22.42 4.90 4.59
N ASP A 226 21.75 5.33 3.51
CA ASP A 226 21.49 6.75 3.27
C ASP A 226 20.44 7.30 4.27
N ILE A 227 19.42 6.51 4.60
CA ILE A 227 18.45 6.83 5.66
C ILE A 227 19.18 7.01 7.00
N ARG A 228 20.06 6.08 7.35
CA ARG A 228 20.86 6.14 8.58
C ARG A 228 21.75 7.36 8.62
N ASN A 229 22.49 7.60 7.54
CA ASN A 229 23.41 8.74 7.46
C ASN A 229 22.68 10.07 7.59
N ALA A 230 21.59 10.25 6.84
CA ALA A 230 20.78 11.48 6.93
C ALA A 230 20.17 11.67 8.34
N ALA A 231 19.72 10.60 9.00
CA ALA A 231 19.19 10.67 10.35
C ALA A 231 20.27 10.96 11.42
N SER A 232 21.51 10.50 11.20
CA SER A 232 22.64 10.70 12.14
C SER A 232 23.14 12.13 12.17
N ASP A 233 22.88 12.94 11.13
CA ASP A 233 23.27 14.36 11.07
C ASP A 233 22.53 15.25 12.10
N GLY A 234 21.66 14.69 12.95
CA GLY A 234 20.95 15.39 14.03
C GLY A 234 19.83 16.33 13.55
N ARG A 235 19.45 16.24 12.27
CA ARG A 235 18.42 17.09 11.67
C ARG A 235 17.01 16.51 11.77
N PHE A 236 16.88 15.23 12.11
CA PHE A 236 15.61 14.53 12.17
C PHE A 236 15.35 13.98 13.58
N ASP A 237 14.14 14.17 14.04
CA ASP A 237 13.64 13.63 15.30
C ASP A 237 12.99 12.26 15.11
N ILE A 238 12.37 12.07 13.94
CA ILE A 238 11.62 10.88 13.58
C ILE A 238 11.99 10.45 12.15
N VAL A 239 12.19 9.15 11.94
CA VAL A 239 12.20 8.51 10.62
C VAL A 239 10.92 7.73 10.48
N ALA A 240 10.09 8.05 9.49
CA ALA A 240 8.82 7.40 9.22
C ALA A 240 8.85 6.68 7.86
N LEU A 241 8.53 5.39 7.86
CA LEU A 241 8.57 4.49 6.73
C LEU A 241 7.18 3.94 6.41
N SER A 242 6.84 3.90 5.13
CA SER A 242 5.59 3.33 4.63
C SER A 242 5.86 2.07 3.82
N PHE A 243 5.01 1.05 3.99
CA PHE A 243 5.09 -0.24 3.30
C PHE A 243 3.73 -0.63 2.73
N SER A 244 3.64 -0.74 1.42
CA SER A 244 2.44 -1.21 0.75
C SER A 244 2.21 -2.72 0.95
N SER A 245 1.04 -3.22 0.52
CA SER A 245 0.76 -4.66 0.47
C SER A 245 1.65 -5.42 -0.50
N ALA A 246 2.22 -4.73 -1.50
CA ALA A 246 3.13 -5.33 -2.47
C ALA A 246 4.53 -5.59 -1.90
N TYR A 247 4.90 -4.90 -0.81
CA TYR A 247 6.23 -5.07 -0.21
C TYR A 247 6.30 -6.33 0.68
N PRO A 248 7.35 -7.17 0.57
CA PRO A 248 7.42 -8.41 1.35
C PRO A 248 7.56 -8.15 2.85
N THR A 249 6.58 -8.60 3.64
CA THR A 249 6.54 -8.42 5.11
C THR A 249 7.84 -8.84 5.82
N ARG A 250 8.47 -9.95 5.38
CA ARG A 250 9.72 -10.43 5.98
C ARG A 250 10.85 -9.44 5.76
N GLN A 251 10.97 -8.87 4.56
CA GLN A 251 12.00 -7.88 4.23
C GLN A 251 11.76 -6.58 4.99
N ALA A 252 10.49 -6.14 5.13
CA ALA A 252 10.13 -4.98 5.92
C ALA A 252 10.58 -5.13 7.38
N ILE A 253 10.25 -6.25 8.03
CA ILE A 253 10.61 -6.53 9.42
C ILE A 253 12.14 -6.60 9.60
N GLU A 254 12.84 -7.30 8.71
CA GLU A 254 14.29 -7.46 8.78
C GLU A 254 15.00 -6.11 8.54
N GLY A 255 14.57 -5.36 7.53
CA GLY A 255 15.09 -4.02 7.23
C GLY A 255 14.88 -3.04 8.38
N LEU A 256 13.67 -3.02 8.97
CA LEU A 256 13.34 -2.17 10.12
C LEU A 256 14.21 -2.47 11.33
N ARG A 257 14.47 -3.74 11.65
CA ARG A 257 15.38 -4.13 12.74
C ARG A 257 16.81 -3.67 12.47
N ARG A 258 17.31 -3.85 11.25
CA ARG A 258 18.64 -3.39 10.86
C ARG A 258 18.74 -1.87 10.92
N LEU A 259 17.73 -1.16 10.45
CA LEU A 259 17.69 0.30 10.52
C LEU A 259 17.69 0.76 11.98
N ARG A 260 16.82 0.21 12.85
CA ARG A 260 16.76 0.57 14.29
C ARG A 260 18.11 0.36 14.98
N ALA A 261 18.81 -0.75 14.71
CA ALA A 261 20.12 -1.02 15.29
C ALA A 261 21.21 -0.01 14.87
N GLY A 262 21.03 0.65 13.72
CA GLY A 262 21.98 1.64 13.20
C GLY A 262 21.60 3.09 13.43
N LEU A 263 20.38 3.37 13.89
CA LEU A 263 19.92 4.74 14.17
C LEU A 263 20.31 5.17 15.59
N PRO A 264 20.61 6.48 15.81
CA PRO A 264 20.78 7.02 17.14
C PRO A 264 19.54 6.76 18.03
N GLU A 265 19.74 6.56 19.34
CA GLU A 265 18.66 6.28 20.28
C GLU A 265 17.62 7.40 20.36
N GLN A 266 18.05 8.66 20.22
CA GLN A 266 17.19 9.82 20.24
C GLN A 266 16.30 9.96 19.00
N VAL A 267 16.58 9.25 17.91
CA VAL A 267 15.77 9.27 16.70
C VAL A 267 14.70 8.19 16.80
N SER A 268 13.44 8.60 16.83
CA SER A 268 12.30 7.67 16.83
C SER A 268 12.13 7.04 15.44
N LEU A 269 11.85 5.74 15.40
CA LEU A 269 11.56 5.02 14.15
C LEU A 269 10.09 4.65 14.12
N TRP A 270 9.37 5.18 13.13
CA TRP A 270 7.97 4.94 12.87
C TRP A 270 7.80 4.11 11.60
N ALA A 271 6.87 3.17 11.62
CA ALA A 271 6.57 2.33 10.47
C ALA A 271 5.05 2.11 10.37
N GLY A 272 4.52 2.11 9.16
CA GLY A 272 3.11 1.84 8.90
C GLY A 272 2.88 1.21 7.54
N GLY A 273 1.63 0.84 7.29
CA GLY A 273 1.17 0.24 6.05
C GLY A 273 1.00 -1.28 6.11
N SER A 274 0.42 -1.83 5.05
CA SER A 274 -0.10 -3.20 5.04
C SER A 274 0.95 -4.29 5.30
N ALA A 275 2.20 -4.09 4.83
CA ALA A 275 3.24 -5.12 5.01
C ALA A 275 3.74 -5.26 6.45
N VAL A 276 3.51 -4.26 7.32
CA VAL A 276 3.92 -4.29 8.73
C VAL A 276 2.73 -4.39 9.69
N HIS A 277 1.51 -4.49 9.16
CA HIS A 277 0.30 -4.66 9.97
C HIS A 277 0.41 -5.89 10.89
N GLY A 278 0.09 -5.75 12.17
CA GLY A 278 0.23 -6.79 13.17
C GLY A 278 1.67 -7.15 13.55
N ALA A 279 2.69 -6.39 13.09
CA ALA A 279 4.09 -6.71 13.33
C ALA A 279 4.68 -6.05 14.60
N ALA A 280 3.94 -5.21 15.32
CA ALA A 280 4.44 -4.43 16.47
C ALA A 280 5.23 -5.27 17.49
N ARG A 281 4.72 -6.45 17.87
CA ARG A 281 5.40 -7.38 18.80
C ARG A 281 6.73 -7.90 18.31
N LYS A 282 7.00 -7.83 17.00
CA LYS A 282 8.25 -8.30 16.38
C LYS A 282 9.28 -7.19 16.20
N LEU A 283 8.91 -5.95 16.52
CA LEU A 283 9.67 -4.72 16.22
C LEU A 283 9.87 -3.87 17.49
N PRO A 284 10.61 -4.36 18.51
CA PRO A 284 10.87 -3.60 19.73
C PRO A 284 11.65 -2.31 19.39
N GLY A 285 11.31 -1.20 20.07
CA GLY A 285 11.91 0.11 19.84
C GLY A 285 11.50 0.78 18.52
N ILE A 286 10.43 0.30 17.88
CA ILE A 286 9.84 0.84 16.66
C ILE A 286 8.35 1.05 16.88
N THR A 287 7.85 2.26 16.63
CA THR A 287 6.42 2.52 16.70
C THR A 287 5.77 2.05 15.40
N VAL A 288 4.89 1.04 15.49
CA VAL A 288 4.16 0.52 14.34
C VAL A 288 2.73 1.02 14.37
N PHE A 289 2.30 1.66 13.28
CA PHE A 289 0.96 2.20 13.11
C PHE A 289 0.07 1.22 12.36
N GLU A 290 -1.00 0.78 13.01
CA GLU A 290 -2.03 -0.07 12.41
C GLU A 290 -3.05 0.77 11.62
N SER A 291 -3.21 2.04 11.99
CA SER A 291 -4.11 2.97 11.32
C SER A 291 -3.54 4.39 11.35
N ILE A 292 -3.83 5.15 10.29
CA ILE A 292 -3.31 6.52 10.11
C ILE A 292 -3.92 7.54 11.08
N ASP A 293 -5.12 7.29 11.58
CA ASP A 293 -5.83 8.15 12.53
C ASP A 293 -5.15 8.21 13.90
N THR A 294 -4.25 7.26 14.20
CA THR A 294 -3.48 7.26 15.44
C THR A 294 -2.23 8.17 15.40
N LEU A 295 -1.82 8.64 14.23
CA LEU A 295 -0.63 9.48 14.06
C LEU A 295 -0.68 10.79 14.86
N PRO A 296 -1.78 11.58 14.89
CA PRO A 296 -1.84 12.82 15.67
C PRO A 296 -1.62 12.61 17.17
N ALA A 297 -2.24 11.54 17.71
CA ALA A 297 -2.06 11.19 19.12
C ALA A 297 -0.61 10.76 19.42
N ALA A 298 0.01 9.98 18.54
CA ALA A 298 1.40 9.58 18.66
C ALA A 298 2.35 10.78 18.56
N LEU A 299 2.06 11.75 17.70
CA LEU A 299 2.82 13.01 17.62
C LEU A 299 2.72 13.82 18.90
N ALA A 300 1.54 13.94 19.47
CA ALA A 300 1.33 14.61 20.75
C ALA A 300 2.09 13.91 21.89
N ALA A 301 2.02 12.58 21.95
CA ALA A 301 2.76 11.76 22.91
C ALA A 301 4.29 11.95 22.76
N TRP A 302 4.78 11.97 21.54
CA TRP A 302 6.19 12.21 21.26
C TRP A 302 6.65 13.57 21.84
N ARG A 303 5.88 14.64 21.64
CA ARG A 303 6.18 16.00 22.16
C ARG A 303 6.22 16.08 23.68
N THR A 304 5.44 15.27 24.37
CA THR A 304 5.42 15.23 25.84
C THR A 304 6.50 14.33 26.45
N GLY A 305 7.35 13.72 25.63
CA GLY A 305 8.36 12.75 26.08
C GLY A 305 7.82 11.36 26.44
N ALA A 306 6.52 11.15 26.34
CA ALA A 306 5.91 9.84 26.59
C ALA A 306 6.16 8.83 25.45
N GLY A 307 6.56 9.31 24.30
CA GLY A 307 6.82 8.48 23.10
C GLY A 307 8.20 7.80 23.09
N LEU A 308 9.12 8.17 23.96
CA LEU A 308 10.49 7.62 24.00
C LEU A 308 10.64 6.40 24.92
N ASN A 309 9.62 6.07 25.73
CA ASN A 309 9.70 5.06 26.78
C ASN A 309 8.61 3.96 26.71
N GLN A 310 8.16 3.54 25.53
CA GLN A 310 7.36 2.31 25.45
C GLN A 310 8.23 1.12 25.05
N PRO A 311 8.27 0.06 25.91
CA PRO A 311 9.10 -1.14 25.72
C PRO A 311 8.63 -2.01 24.55
#